data_4d3cd9e585c51d9f1a0aff6088b1546f
#
_entry.id   4d3cd9e585c51d9f1a0aff6088b1546f
#
_cell.length_a   1.000
_cell.length_b   1.000
_cell.length_c   1.000
_cell.angle_alpha   90.00
_cell.angle_beta   90.00
_cell.angle_gamma   90.00
#
_symmetry.space_group_name_H-M   'P 1'
#
loop_
_entity.id
_entity.type
_entity.pdbx_description
1 polymer ?
#
loop_
_entity_poly.entity_id
_entity_poly.type
_entity_poly.pdbx_seq_one_letter_code
_entity_poly.pdbx_strand_id
1 'polypeptide(L)'
;SLFPILSERRNQEGGTLSGGEQQMLALSRALMARPELLLLDEPSMGLAPLIIKQIFEIIKQINKDNNTTIFLVEQNANQALHIADRGYVIENGKVTLSGKADELLTNEEVQKAYLGI
;
A
#
# COMPACT_ATOMS: atom_id res chain seq x y z
N SER A 1 15.94 8.07 -7.31
CA SER A 1 15.00 7.06 -7.80
C SER A 1 14.16 6.49 -6.66
N LEU A 2 12.86 6.34 -6.88
CA LEU A 2 11.96 5.65 -5.95
C LEU A 2 12.26 4.15 -5.84
N PHE A 3 12.86 3.58 -6.89
CA PHE A 3 13.07 2.14 -7.01
C PHE A 3 14.51 1.82 -7.39
N PRO A 4 15.48 2.02 -6.46
CA PRO A 4 16.89 1.78 -6.77
C PRO A 4 17.18 0.37 -7.27
N ILE A 5 16.50 -0.64 -6.70
CA ILE A 5 16.71 -2.03 -7.09
C ILE A 5 16.32 -2.28 -8.55
N LEU A 6 15.33 -1.58 -9.07
CA LEU A 6 14.93 -1.71 -10.47
C LEU A 6 15.98 -1.10 -11.39
N SER A 7 16.63 -0.03 -10.98
CA SER A 7 17.73 0.58 -11.72
C SER A 7 18.93 -0.39 -11.82
N GLU A 8 19.26 -1.05 -10.72
CA GLU A 8 20.33 -2.05 -10.68
C GLU A 8 20.04 -3.26 -11.58
N ARG A 9 18.76 -3.62 -11.72
CA ARG A 9 18.30 -4.82 -12.43
C ARG A 9 17.53 -4.51 -13.70
N ARG A 10 17.80 -3.37 -14.32
CA ARG A 10 17.04 -2.90 -15.49
C ARG A 10 17.08 -3.85 -16.70
N ASN A 11 18.12 -4.66 -16.80
CA ASN A 11 18.28 -5.62 -17.90
C ASN A 11 17.80 -7.04 -17.54
N GLN A 12 17.28 -7.23 -16.33
CA GLN A 12 16.76 -8.51 -15.86
C GLN A 12 15.29 -8.66 -16.28
N GLU A 13 14.91 -9.86 -16.70
CA GLU A 13 13.51 -10.16 -17.02
C GLU A 13 12.64 -10.05 -15.76
N GLY A 14 11.46 -9.40 -15.88
CA GLY A 14 10.56 -9.18 -14.76
C GLY A 14 10.14 -10.45 -14.04
N GLY A 15 9.94 -11.55 -14.77
CA GLY A 15 9.55 -12.84 -14.18
C GLY A 15 10.62 -13.47 -13.28
N THR A 16 11.88 -13.01 -13.35
CA THR A 16 12.97 -13.52 -12.52
C THR A 16 13.21 -12.68 -11.26
N LEU A 17 12.47 -11.59 -11.08
CA LEU A 17 12.56 -10.76 -9.88
C LEU A 17 11.87 -11.43 -8.68
N SER A 18 12.31 -11.07 -7.47
CA SER A 18 11.61 -11.49 -6.25
C SER A 18 10.18 -10.92 -6.21
N GLY A 19 9.31 -11.45 -5.34
CA GLY A 19 7.95 -10.96 -5.18
C GLY A 19 7.88 -9.47 -4.88
N GLY A 20 8.71 -8.98 -3.96
CA GLY A 20 8.80 -7.56 -3.63
C GLY A 20 9.31 -6.71 -4.79
N GLU A 21 10.30 -7.19 -5.50
CA GLU A 21 10.83 -6.51 -6.68
C GLU A 21 9.79 -6.47 -7.81
N GLN A 22 9.01 -7.53 -7.98
CA GLN A 22 7.89 -7.55 -8.94
C GLN A 22 6.82 -6.52 -8.58
N GLN A 23 6.50 -6.36 -7.29
CA GLN A 23 5.56 -5.33 -6.84
C GLN A 23 6.11 -3.93 -7.11
N MET A 24 7.38 -3.70 -6.88
CA MET A 24 8.02 -2.42 -7.20
C MET A 24 7.96 -2.14 -8.69
N LEU A 25 8.17 -3.16 -9.52
CA LEU A 25 8.05 -3.04 -10.98
C LEU A 25 6.62 -2.68 -11.39
N ALA A 26 5.61 -3.31 -10.79
CA ALA A 26 4.21 -3.03 -11.07
C ALA A 26 3.84 -1.59 -10.70
N LEU A 27 4.27 -1.11 -9.53
CA LEU A 27 4.08 0.28 -9.11
C LEU A 27 4.76 1.25 -10.08
N SER A 28 6.00 0.97 -10.45
CA SER A 28 6.76 1.78 -11.39
C SER A 28 6.06 1.91 -12.74
N ARG A 29 5.55 0.80 -13.28
CA ARG A 29 4.81 0.79 -14.54
C ARG A 29 3.53 1.64 -14.45
N ALA A 30 2.79 1.52 -13.36
CA ALA A 30 1.59 2.33 -13.14
C ALA A 30 1.91 3.82 -13.08
N LEU A 31 3.02 4.19 -12.44
CA LEU A 31 3.45 5.59 -12.33
C LEU A 31 3.91 6.20 -13.66
N MET A 32 4.34 5.39 -14.62
CA MET A 32 4.72 5.88 -15.95
C MET A 32 3.57 6.55 -16.67
N ALA A 33 2.33 6.17 -16.37
CA ALA A 33 1.13 6.80 -16.92
C ALA A 33 0.82 8.16 -16.30
N ARG A 34 1.56 8.59 -15.27
CA ARG A 34 1.34 9.82 -14.50
C ARG A 34 -0.11 9.93 -14.01
N PRO A 35 -0.60 8.95 -13.25
CA PRO A 35 -2.01 8.91 -12.85
C PRO A 35 -2.34 9.98 -11.80
N GLU A 36 -3.56 10.49 -11.85
CA GLU A 36 -4.12 11.29 -10.77
C GLU A 36 -4.68 10.39 -9.65
N LEU A 37 -5.13 9.20 -10.02
CA LEU A 37 -5.65 8.19 -9.10
C LEU A 37 -4.96 6.86 -9.36
N LEU A 38 -4.41 6.27 -8.31
CA LEU A 38 -3.75 4.96 -8.34
C LEU A 38 -4.56 3.98 -7.48
N LEU A 39 -4.97 2.87 -8.08
CA LEU A 39 -5.71 1.81 -7.39
C LEU A 39 -4.76 0.66 -7.07
N LEU A 40 -4.62 0.32 -5.80
CA LEU A 40 -3.74 -0.76 -5.33
C LEU A 40 -4.55 -1.79 -4.55
N ASP A 41 -4.52 -3.03 -5.01
CA ASP A 41 -5.26 -4.13 -4.41
C ASP A 41 -4.28 -5.08 -3.70
N GLU A 42 -4.27 -5.01 -2.38
CA GLU A 42 -3.44 -5.84 -1.49
C GLU A 42 -1.96 -5.91 -1.92
N PRO A 43 -1.28 -4.76 -2.07
CA PRO A 43 0.10 -4.75 -2.59
C PRO A 43 1.12 -5.42 -1.67
N SER A 44 0.79 -5.64 -0.39
CA SER A 44 1.70 -6.28 0.57
C SER A 44 1.52 -7.79 0.68
N MET A 45 0.51 -8.37 0.03
CA MET A 45 0.16 -9.78 0.21
C MET A 45 1.30 -10.71 -0.19
N GLY A 46 1.64 -11.64 0.69
CA GLY A 46 2.65 -12.67 0.43
C GLY A 46 4.10 -12.19 0.52
N LEU A 47 4.33 -10.97 0.95
CA LEU A 47 5.68 -10.40 1.05
C LEU A 47 6.25 -10.51 2.47
N ALA A 48 7.59 -10.53 2.56
CA ALA A 48 8.28 -10.52 3.86
C ALA A 48 8.05 -9.18 4.59
N PRO A 49 8.06 -9.17 5.95
CA PRO A 49 7.77 -7.96 6.72
C PRO A 49 8.61 -6.75 6.36
N LEU A 50 9.90 -6.94 6.10
CA LEU A 50 10.79 -5.85 5.72
C LEU A 50 10.41 -5.25 4.37
N ILE A 51 10.02 -6.09 3.43
CA ILE A 51 9.58 -5.66 2.10
C ILE A 51 8.22 -4.95 2.18
N ILE A 52 7.32 -5.44 3.02
CA ILE A 52 6.03 -4.79 3.28
C ILE A 52 6.26 -3.35 3.73
N LYS A 53 7.16 -3.14 4.68
CA LYS A 53 7.50 -1.81 5.17
C LYS A 53 8.01 -0.90 4.04
N GLN A 54 8.87 -1.42 3.18
CA GLN A 54 9.39 -0.67 2.03
C GLN A 54 8.28 -0.28 1.05
N ILE A 55 7.36 -1.20 0.76
CA ILE A 55 6.22 -0.95 -0.14
C ILE A 55 5.33 0.17 0.42
N PHE A 56 5.00 0.14 1.71
CA PHE A 56 4.17 1.19 2.31
C PHE A 56 4.87 2.54 2.35
N GLU A 57 6.18 2.58 2.58
CA GLU A 57 6.95 3.82 2.51
C GLU A 57 6.92 4.42 1.10
N ILE A 58 7.05 3.58 0.07
CA ILE A 58 6.97 4.01 -1.32
C ILE A 58 5.57 4.56 -1.65
N ILE A 59 4.51 3.88 -1.23
CA ILE A 59 3.12 4.31 -1.44
C ILE A 59 2.90 5.69 -0.80
N LYS A 60 3.35 5.88 0.42
CA LYS A 60 3.27 7.15 1.13
C LYS A 60 4.00 8.26 0.38
N GLN A 61 5.20 7.97 -0.12
CA GLN A 61 6.02 8.92 -0.84
C GLN A 61 5.37 9.34 -2.18
N ILE A 62 4.79 8.39 -2.90
CA ILE A 62 4.05 8.64 -4.14
C ILE A 62 2.90 9.62 -3.89
N ASN A 63 2.10 9.37 -2.87
CA ASN A 63 0.99 10.24 -2.52
C ASN A 63 1.46 11.66 -2.18
N LYS A 64 2.51 11.75 -1.35
CA LYS A 64 3.02 13.03 -0.85
C LYS A 64 3.72 13.85 -1.94
N ASP A 65 4.61 13.22 -2.69
CA ASP A 65 5.52 13.94 -3.61
C ASP A 65 4.91 14.16 -4.98
N ASN A 66 4.05 13.26 -5.44
CA ASN A 66 3.46 13.32 -6.78
C ASN A 66 2.00 13.81 -6.79
N ASN A 67 1.43 14.11 -5.63
CA ASN A 67 0.01 14.47 -5.48
C ASN A 67 -0.94 13.45 -6.10
N THR A 68 -0.52 12.18 -6.14
CA THR A 68 -1.36 11.10 -6.64
C THR A 68 -2.34 10.68 -5.54
N THR A 69 -3.62 10.68 -5.84
CA THR A 69 -4.62 10.10 -4.95
C THR A 69 -4.51 8.60 -5.00
N ILE A 70 -4.44 7.93 -3.85
CA ILE A 70 -4.27 6.49 -3.78
C ILE A 70 -5.49 5.87 -3.10
N PHE A 71 -6.11 4.91 -3.79
CA PHE A 71 -7.13 4.04 -3.22
C PHE A 71 -6.49 2.69 -2.95
N LEU A 72 -6.31 2.38 -1.67
CA LEU A 72 -5.56 1.22 -1.21
C LEU A 72 -6.51 0.21 -0.56
N VAL A 73 -6.51 -1.02 -1.06
CA VAL A 73 -7.20 -2.15 -0.43
C VAL A 73 -6.15 -3.01 0.27
N GLU A 74 -6.31 -3.21 1.58
CA GLU A 74 -5.32 -3.93 2.38
C GLU A 74 -5.95 -4.71 3.54
N GLN A 75 -5.44 -5.90 3.79
CA GLN A 75 -5.73 -6.65 5.01
C GLN A 75 -4.83 -6.20 6.17
N ASN A 76 -3.65 -5.68 5.85
CA ASN A 76 -2.71 -5.17 6.83
C ASN A 76 -3.17 -3.79 7.32
N ALA A 77 -4.21 -3.78 8.16
CA ALA A 77 -4.90 -2.58 8.59
C ALA A 77 -3.98 -1.61 9.32
N ASN A 78 -3.09 -2.13 10.16
CA ASN A 78 -2.17 -1.29 10.94
C ASN A 78 -1.28 -0.46 10.02
N GLN A 79 -0.64 -1.09 9.04
CA GLN A 79 0.22 -0.40 8.08
C GLN A 79 -0.59 0.58 7.21
N ALA A 80 -1.74 0.12 6.70
CA ALA A 80 -2.58 0.94 5.82
C ALA A 80 -3.07 2.20 6.51
N LEU A 81 -3.59 2.09 7.73
CA LEU A 81 -4.13 3.23 8.48
C LEU A 81 -3.06 4.23 8.90
N HIS A 82 -1.81 3.78 9.08
CA HIS A 82 -0.72 4.70 9.43
C HIS A 82 -0.29 5.61 8.26
N ILE A 83 -0.59 5.23 7.03
CA ILE A 83 -0.27 6.06 5.85
C ILE A 83 -1.49 6.70 5.21
N ALA A 84 -2.70 6.27 5.57
CA ALA A 84 -3.94 6.76 4.97
C ALA A 84 -4.41 8.05 5.64
N ASP A 85 -5.13 8.87 4.89
CA ASP A 85 -5.87 10.01 5.43
C ASP A 85 -7.23 9.56 5.94
N ARG A 86 -7.85 8.62 5.24
CA ARG A 86 -9.19 8.14 5.50
C ARG A 86 -9.28 6.64 5.30
N GLY A 87 -10.14 5.97 6.05
CA GLY A 87 -10.33 4.54 5.95
C GLY A 87 -11.79 4.12 5.89
N TYR A 88 -12.02 2.97 5.29
CA TYR A 88 -13.31 2.29 5.21
C TYR A 88 -13.11 0.83 5.59
N VAL A 89 -13.85 0.37 6.60
CA VAL A 89 -13.81 -1.03 7.01
C VAL A 89 -14.92 -1.78 6.27
N ILE A 90 -14.55 -2.84 5.55
CA ILE A 90 -15.50 -3.64 4.77
C ILE A 90 -15.57 -5.03 5.38
N GLU A 91 -16.81 -5.47 5.69
CA GLU A 91 -17.10 -6.80 6.18
C GLU A 91 -18.25 -7.38 5.36
N ASN A 92 -18.06 -8.59 4.83
CA ASN A 92 -19.08 -9.29 4.03
C ASN A 92 -19.65 -8.41 2.91
N GLY A 93 -18.79 -7.65 2.24
CA GLY A 93 -19.18 -6.81 1.11
C GLY A 93 -19.85 -5.50 1.48
N LYS A 94 -19.89 -5.14 2.76
CA LYS A 94 -20.52 -3.90 3.23
C LYS A 94 -19.53 -3.05 4.01
N VAL A 95 -19.62 -1.72 3.83
CA VAL A 95 -18.87 -0.77 4.67
C VAL A 95 -19.54 -0.73 6.05
N THR A 96 -18.83 -1.19 7.06
CA THR A 96 -19.34 -1.21 8.44
C THR A 96 -18.88 -0.02 9.27
N LEU A 97 -17.77 0.61 8.87
CA LEU A 97 -17.19 1.73 9.58
C LEU A 97 -16.38 2.57 8.61
N SER A 98 -16.39 3.89 8.79
CA SER A 98 -15.56 4.80 7.99
C SER A 98 -15.20 6.03 8.81
N GLY A 99 -14.12 6.70 8.46
CA GLY A 99 -13.68 7.91 9.13
C GLY A 99 -12.24 8.26 8.82
N LYS A 100 -11.72 9.25 9.52
CA LYS A 100 -10.30 9.60 9.45
C LYS A 100 -9.46 8.44 9.97
N ALA A 101 -8.29 8.24 9.36
CA ALA A 101 -7.42 7.12 9.73
C ALA A 101 -7.00 7.15 11.20
N ASP A 102 -6.67 8.32 11.75
CA ASP A 102 -6.30 8.45 13.15
C ASP A 102 -7.46 8.10 14.09
N GLU A 103 -8.70 8.43 13.73
CA GLU A 103 -9.91 8.04 14.49
C GLU A 103 -10.09 6.52 14.47
N LEU A 104 -9.88 5.88 13.31
CA LEU A 104 -9.98 4.43 13.19
C LEU A 104 -8.90 3.71 13.97
N LEU A 105 -7.68 4.25 14.02
CA LEU A 105 -6.57 3.69 14.79
C LEU A 105 -6.86 3.65 16.29
N THR A 106 -7.67 4.56 16.80
CA THR A 106 -8.04 4.63 18.22
C THR A 106 -9.41 4.00 18.54
N ASN A 107 -10.11 3.52 17.52
CA ASN A 107 -11.39 2.86 17.69
C ASN A 107 -11.21 1.47 18.29
N GLU A 108 -11.89 1.14 19.38
CA GLU A 108 -11.73 -0.14 20.09
C GLU A 108 -12.10 -1.34 19.24
N GLU A 109 -13.15 -1.25 18.43
CA GLU A 109 -13.58 -2.35 17.57
C GLU A 109 -12.54 -2.64 16.49
N VAL A 110 -11.97 -1.59 15.91
CA VAL A 110 -10.91 -1.71 14.90
C VAL A 110 -9.65 -2.30 15.54
N GLN A 111 -9.26 -1.83 16.73
CA GLN A 111 -8.11 -2.35 17.44
C GLN A 111 -8.23 -3.84 17.72
N LYS A 112 -9.39 -4.29 18.22
CA LYS A 112 -9.63 -5.71 18.53
C LYS A 112 -9.70 -6.58 17.29
N ALA A 113 -10.37 -6.12 16.24
CA ALA A 113 -10.62 -6.92 15.05
C ALA A 113 -9.42 -6.96 14.09
N TYR A 114 -8.66 -5.87 13.98
CA TYR A 114 -7.69 -5.71 12.88
C TYR A 114 -6.27 -5.32 13.32
N LEU A 115 -6.10 -4.75 14.51
CA LEU A 115 -4.79 -4.26 14.95
C LEU A 115 -4.10 -5.16 15.98
N GLY A 116 -4.77 -6.18 16.48
CA GLY A 116 -4.20 -7.13 17.42
C GLY A 116 -3.97 -6.57 18.83
N ILE A 117 -4.72 -5.54 19.18
CA ILE A 117 -4.58 -4.90 20.51
C ILE A 117 -5.68 -5.35 21.45
#